data_5fc66dc1d8194a54997d4a2853a7bcd2
#
_entry.id   5fc66dc1d8194a54997d4a2853a7bcd2
#
_cell.length_a   1.000
_cell.length_b   1.000
_cell.length_c   1.000
_cell.angle_alpha   90.00
_cell.angle_beta   90.00
_cell.angle_gamma   90.00
#
_symmetry.space_group_name_H-M   'P 1'
#
loop_
_entity.id
_entity.type
_entity.pdbx_description
1 polymer ?
#
loop_
_entity_poly.entity_id
_entity_poly.type
_entity_poly.pdbx_seq_one_letter_code
_entity_poly.pdbx_strand_id
1 'polypeptide(L)'
;MTAAVTLEDIRDAAARLAGVAHRTPVVRSRTLDDLVGAEVLIKCENLQRIGAFKFRGAYNAVSRLTPEQLAKGVAAYSSGNHAQAVALAARELGSSAVILVPEDTPKSKVDATRGYGAEIVTYD
;
A
#
# COMPACT_ATOMS: atom_id res chain seq x y z
N MET A 1 -7.87 -25.36 12.63
CA MET A 1 -7.58 -23.91 12.42
C MET A 1 -7.34 -23.71 10.94
N THR A 2 -8.14 -22.90 10.28
CA THR A 2 -7.88 -22.47 8.91
C THR A 2 -6.66 -21.54 8.93
N ALA A 3 -5.70 -21.74 8.02
CA ALA A 3 -4.58 -20.81 7.86
C ALA A 3 -5.15 -19.41 7.58
N ALA A 4 -4.58 -18.38 8.23
CA ALA A 4 -5.04 -17.00 8.04
C ALA A 4 -4.85 -16.52 6.59
N VAL A 5 -3.84 -17.05 5.87
CA VAL A 5 -3.55 -16.80 4.45
C VAL A 5 -3.02 -18.10 3.82
N THR A 6 -3.53 -18.43 2.65
CA THR A 6 -3.10 -19.58 1.86
C THR A 6 -2.19 -19.17 0.70
N LEU A 7 -1.53 -20.15 0.07
CA LEU A 7 -0.76 -19.90 -1.15
C LEU A 7 -1.66 -19.40 -2.31
N GLU A 8 -2.89 -19.88 -2.37
CA GLU A 8 -3.86 -19.47 -3.38
C GLU A 8 -4.24 -17.98 -3.20
N ASP A 9 -4.48 -17.53 -1.98
CA ASP A 9 -4.71 -16.12 -1.70
C ASP A 9 -3.57 -15.22 -2.19
N ILE A 10 -2.31 -15.70 -2.06
CA ILE A 10 -1.13 -14.97 -2.55
C ILE A 10 -1.10 -14.93 -4.07
N ARG A 11 -1.41 -16.04 -4.75
CA ARG A 11 -1.48 -16.10 -6.22
C ARG A 11 -2.57 -15.21 -6.78
N ASP A 12 -3.74 -15.22 -6.17
CA ASP A 12 -4.86 -14.35 -6.52
C ASP A 12 -4.51 -12.87 -6.34
N ALA A 13 -3.84 -12.52 -5.25
CA ALA A 13 -3.33 -11.17 -5.03
C ALA A 13 -2.30 -10.78 -6.10
N ALA A 14 -1.38 -11.69 -6.47
CA ALA A 14 -0.39 -11.45 -7.51
C ALA A 14 -1.06 -11.21 -8.88
N ALA A 15 -2.11 -11.94 -9.21
CA ALA A 15 -2.88 -11.74 -10.43
C ALA A 15 -3.56 -10.36 -10.46
N ARG A 16 -4.19 -9.93 -9.35
CA ARG A 16 -4.80 -8.59 -9.23
C ARG A 16 -3.79 -7.45 -9.33
N LEU A 17 -2.55 -7.67 -8.87
CA LEU A 17 -1.48 -6.67 -8.89
C LEU A 17 -0.70 -6.63 -10.20
N ALA A 18 -0.90 -7.60 -11.10
CA ALA A 18 -0.19 -7.68 -12.37
C ALA A 18 -0.45 -6.43 -13.24
N GLY A 19 0.62 -5.79 -13.72
CA GLY A 19 0.53 -4.56 -14.51
C GLY A 19 0.21 -3.29 -13.72
N VAL A 20 -0.10 -3.40 -12.42
CA VAL A 20 -0.44 -2.26 -11.56
C VAL A 20 0.67 -1.95 -10.57
N ALA A 21 1.09 -2.92 -9.79
CA ALA A 21 2.23 -2.76 -8.88
C ALA A 21 3.55 -2.92 -9.64
N HIS A 22 4.56 -2.15 -9.24
CA HIS A 22 5.90 -2.30 -9.79
C HIS A 22 6.48 -3.66 -9.41
N ARG A 23 7.12 -4.33 -10.38
CA ARG A 23 7.96 -5.49 -10.10
C ARG A 23 9.32 -4.99 -9.60
N THR A 24 9.41 -4.74 -8.30
CA THR A 24 10.60 -4.18 -7.69
C THR A 24 11.77 -5.16 -7.73
N PRO A 25 13.03 -4.68 -7.90
CA PRO A 25 14.19 -5.54 -7.95
C PRO A 25 14.46 -6.21 -6.60
N VAL A 26 15.22 -7.30 -6.66
CA VAL A 26 15.83 -7.95 -5.50
C VAL A 26 17.33 -7.79 -5.65
N VAL A 27 17.98 -7.26 -4.63
CA VAL A 27 19.42 -7.00 -4.61
C VAL A 27 20.10 -7.75 -3.47
N ARG A 28 21.42 -7.90 -3.57
CA ARG A 28 22.28 -8.49 -2.54
C ARG A 28 23.39 -7.51 -2.14
N SER A 29 23.90 -7.69 -0.95
CA SER A 29 25.08 -7.00 -0.45
C SER A 29 26.03 -8.02 0.15
N ARG A 30 27.22 -8.19 -0.44
CA ARG A 30 28.25 -9.09 0.10
C ARG A 30 28.64 -8.73 1.53
N THR A 31 28.76 -7.43 1.81
CA THR A 31 29.06 -6.96 3.18
C THR A 31 28.00 -7.40 4.19
N LEU A 32 26.71 -7.36 3.79
CA LEU A 32 25.63 -7.82 4.66
C LEU A 32 25.64 -9.34 4.82
N ASP A 33 25.87 -10.08 3.73
CA ASP A 33 26.00 -11.54 3.76
C ASP A 33 27.12 -11.98 4.72
N ASP A 34 28.28 -11.33 4.64
CA ASP A 34 29.44 -11.61 5.49
C ASP A 34 29.15 -11.29 6.98
N LEU A 35 28.44 -10.19 7.25
CA LEU A 35 28.07 -9.78 8.61
C LEU A 35 27.11 -10.75 9.31
N VAL A 36 26.18 -11.34 8.55
CA VAL A 36 25.13 -12.22 9.11
C VAL A 36 25.44 -13.72 8.92
N GLY A 37 26.45 -14.05 8.13
CA GLY A 37 26.82 -15.44 7.82
C GLY A 37 25.81 -16.18 6.96
N ALA A 38 25.02 -15.46 6.13
CA ALA A 38 23.97 -16.03 5.28
C ALA A 38 23.74 -15.19 4.03
N GLU A 39 23.16 -15.78 2.99
CA GLU A 39 22.70 -15.04 1.82
C GLU A 39 21.47 -14.19 2.16
N VAL A 40 21.56 -12.87 2.01
CA VAL A 40 20.46 -11.93 2.27
C VAL A 40 19.94 -11.34 0.97
N LEU A 41 18.66 -11.56 0.69
CA LEU A 41 17.96 -11.01 -0.44
C LEU A 41 17.09 -9.81 0.01
N ILE A 42 17.38 -8.62 -0.54
CA ILE A 42 16.69 -7.38 -0.21
C ILE A 42 15.69 -7.03 -1.31
N LYS A 43 14.40 -7.15 -1.04
CA LYS A 43 13.32 -6.73 -1.93
C LYS A 43 13.14 -5.21 -1.83
N CYS A 44 13.44 -4.47 -2.91
CA CYS A 44 13.47 -3.01 -2.91
C CYS A 44 12.06 -2.38 -3.01
N GLU A 45 11.24 -2.54 -1.98
CA GLU A 45 9.88 -1.95 -1.95
C GLU A 45 9.86 -0.42 -1.74
N ASN A 46 10.99 0.20 -1.46
CA ASN A 46 11.17 1.65 -1.58
C ASN A 46 11.02 2.16 -3.03
N LEU A 47 11.13 1.26 -4.02
CA LEU A 47 10.88 1.54 -5.44
C LEU A 47 9.45 1.20 -5.88
N GLN A 48 8.59 0.78 -4.96
CA GLN A 48 7.18 0.54 -5.22
C GLN A 48 6.43 1.87 -5.37
N ARG A 49 5.22 1.84 -5.94
CA ARG A 49 4.30 2.98 -5.96
C ARG A 49 4.12 3.51 -4.53
N ILE A 50 4.02 4.80 -4.36
CA ILE A 50 4.06 5.52 -3.07
C ILE A 50 5.39 5.38 -2.29
N GLY A 51 6.42 4.73 -2.85
CA GLY A 51 7.69 4.49 -2.17
C GLY A 51 7.64 3.43 -1.06
N ALA A 52 6.61 2.56 -1.03
CA ALA A 52 6.44 1.58 0.04
C ALA A 52 5.61 0.36 -0.38
N PHE A 53 5.87 -0.80 0.25
CA PHE A 53 5.16 -2.06 0.03
C PHE A 53 3.64 -1.98 0.29
N LYS A 54 3.18 -1.00 1.06
CA LYS A 54 1.78 -0.83 1.46
C LYS A 54 0.82 -0.72 0.28
N PHE A 55 1.28 -0.23 -0.87
CA PHE A 55 0.46 -0.14 -2.08
C PHE A 55 -0.07 -1.51 -2.52
N ARG A 56 0.72 -2.58 -2.39
CA ARG A 56 0.29 -3.95 -2.74
C ARG A 56 -0.95 -4.37 -1.97
N GLY A 57 -0.92 -4.24 -0.65
CA GLY A 57 -2.04 -4.62 0.20
C GLY A 57 -3.27 -3.73 0.01
N ALA A 58 -3.08 -2.42 -0.11
CA ALA A 58 -4.18 -1.48 -0.32
C ALA A 58 -4.88 -1.74 -1.66
N TYR A 59 -4.14 -1.84 -2.76
CA TYR A 59 -4.73 -2.13 -4.06
C TYR A 59 -5.42 -3.50 -4.09
N ASN A 60 -4.79 -4.54 -3.54
CA ASN A 60 -5.40 -5.87 -3.44
C ASN A 60 -6.72 -5.86 -2.66
N ALA A 61 -6.82 -5.07 -1.59
CA ALA A 61 -8.04 -4.95 -0.80
C ALA A 61 -9.13 -4.18 -1.54
N VAL A 62 -8.81 -2.99 -2.06
CA VAL A 62 -9.78 -2.10 -2.73
C VAL A 62 -10.27 -2.71 -4.05
N SER A 63 -9.41 -3.41 -4.80
CA SER A 63 -9.79 -4.08 -6.05
C SER A 63 -10.77 -5.25 -5.89
N ARG A 64 -11.03 -5.69 -4.65
CA ARG A 64 -12.03 -6.73 -4.33
C ARG A 64 -13.41 -6.17 -3.99
N LEU A 65 -13.55 -4.86 -3.92
CA LEU A 65 -14.83 -4.22 -3.65
C LEU A 65 -15.75 -4.31 -4.88
N THR A 66 -17.05 -4.44 -4.62
CA THR A 66 -18.05 -4.40 -5.70
C THR A 66 -18.15 -2.99 -6.29
N PRO A 67 -18.71 -2.81 -7.50
CA PRO A 67 -18.96 -1.48 -8.07
C PRO A 67 -19.76 -0.56 -7.12
N GLU A 68 -20.76 -1.11 -6.42
CA GLU A 68 -21.58 -0.38 -5.46
C GLU A 68 -20.79 0.06 -4.22
N GLN A 69 -19.83 -0.75 -3.78
CA GLN A 69 -18.91 -0.40 -2.68
C GLN A 69 -17.91 0.66 -3.13
N LEU A 70 -17.32 0.52 -4.32
CA LEU A 70 -16.41 1.51 -4.88
C LEU A 70 -17.10 2.87 -5.07
N ALA A 71 -18.36 2.89 -5.48
CA ALA A 71 -19.13 4.13 -5.63
C ALA A 71 -19.36 4.87 -4.31
N LYS A 72 -19.36 4.15 -3.17
CA LYS A 72 -19.46 4.76 -1.82
C LYS A 72 -18.14 5.34 -1.31
N GLY A 73 -17.03 4.98 -1.94
CA GLY A 73 -15.70 5.35 -1.47
C GLY A 73 -15.15 4.43 -0.38
N VAL A 74 -13.90 4.68 -0.01
CA VAL A 74 -13.22 3.96 1.07
C VAL A 74 -12.75 4.93 2.15
N ALA A 75 -12.68 4.46 3.38
CA ALA A 75 -12.14 5.22 4.49
C ALA A 75 -10.99 4.46 5.15
N ALA A 76 -9.98 5.19 5.61
CA ALA A 76 -8.89 4.61 6.38
C ALA A 76 -8.40 5.59 7.45
N TYR A 77 -7.87 5.01 8.52
CA TYR A 77 -7.25 5.70 9.63
C TYR A 77 -5.74 5.45 9.57
N SER A 78 -4.97 6.45 9.16
CA SER A 78 -3.50 6.35 9.10
C SER A 78 -2.87 7.69 8.72
N SER A 79 -1.76 8.04 9.35
CA SER A 79 -0.93 9.21 8.99
C SER A 79 0.30 8.88 8.14
N GLY A 80 0.44 7.64 7.68
CA GLY A 80 1.66 7.16 7.01
C GLY A 80 1.45 6.54 5.64
N ASN A 81 2.31 5.58 5.29
CA ASN A 81 2.30 4.91 3.98
C ASN A 81 0.99 4.18 3.67
N HIS A 82 0.25 3.72 4.69
CA HIS A 82 -1.05 3.10 4.47
C HIS A 82 -2.08 4.10 3.95
N ALA A 83 -2.11 5.31 4.49
CA ALA A 83 -2.96 6.40 4.01
C ALA A 83 -2.73 6.69 2.52
N GLN A 84 -1.48 6.90 2.14
CA GLN A 84 -1.08 7.16 0.75
C GLN A 84 -1.42 5.99 -0.17
N ALA A 85 -1.23 4.76 0.31
CA ALA A 85 -1.54 3.55 -0.44
C ALA A 85 -3.03 3.40 -0.73
N VAL A 86 -3.90 3.65 0.27
CA VAL A 86 -5.36 3.60 0.11
C VAL A 86 -5.84 4.72 -0.81
N ALA A 87 -5.31 5.94 -0.64
CA ALA A 87 -5.64 7.08 -1.50
C ALA A 87 -5.33 6.78 -2.98
N LEU A 88 -4.12 6.29 -3.27
CA LEU A 88 -3.72 5.94 -4.62
C LEU A 88 -4.54 4.78 -5.18
N ALA A 89 -4.76 3.72 -4.40
CA ALA A 89 -5.53 2.55 -4.84
C ALA A 89 -6.98 2.93 -5.18
N ALA A 90 -7.62 3.76 -4.35
CA ALA A 90 -8.97 4.26 -4.61
C ALA A 90 -9.02 5.06 -5.92
N ARG A 91 -8.09 6.00 -6.12
CA ARG A 91 -8.00 6.79 -7.35
C ARG A 91 -7.84 5.93 -8.59
N GLU A 92 -6.95 4.93 -8.57
CA GLU A 92 -6.68 4.04 -9.70
C GLU A 92 -7.91 3.17 -10.06
N LEU A 93 -8.79 2.93 -9.10
CA LEU A 93 -10.01 2.12 -9.25
C LEU A 93 -11.27 2.97 -9.43
N GLY A 94 -11.11 4.30 -9.63
CA GLY A 94 -12.24 5.20 -9.86
C GLY A 94 -13.12 5.45 -8.63
N SER A 95 -12.55 5.23 -7.42
CA SER A 95 -13.23 5.44 -6.14
C SER A 95 -12.68 6.69 -5.42
N SER A 96 -13.40 7.18 -4.43
CA SER A 96 -12.94 8.23 -3.51
C SER A 96 -12.30 7.62 -2.25
N ALA A 97 -11.44 8.38 -1.60
CA ALA A 97 -10.86 8.01 -0.32
C ALA A 97 -10.99 9.14 0.69
N VAL A 98 -11.40 8.79 1.91
CA VAL A 98 -11.38 9.67 3.08
C VAL A 98 -10.37 9.11 4.07
N ILE A 99 -9.39 9.92 4.45
CA ILE A 99 -8.32 9.51 5.37
C ILE A 99 -8.40 10.33 6.65
N LEU A 100 -8.54 9.62 7.76
CA LEU A 100 -8.52 10.22 9.09
C LEU A 100 -7.08 10.25 9.60
N VAL A 101 -6.64 11.43 10.04
CA VAL A 101 -5.29 11.65 10.57
C VAL A 101 -5.34 12.48 11.86
N PRO A 102 -4.42 12.25 12.82
CA PRO A 102 -4.25 13.16 13.95
C PRO A 102 -3.95 14.59 13.50
N GLU A 103 -4.40 15.60 14.24
CA GLU A 103 -4.17 17.01 13.94
C GLU A 103 -2.67 17.38 13.88
N ASP A 104 -1.86 16.73 14.71
CA ASP A 104 -0.41 16.91 14.78
C ASP A 104 0.37 16.19 13.67
N THR A 105 -0.34 15.58 12.72
CA THR A 105 0.31 14.89 11.59
C THR A 105 1.15 15.86 10.77
N PRO A 106 2.45 15.56 10.51
CA PRO A 106 3.31 16.44 9.74
C PRO A 106 2.70 16.80 8.38
N LYS A 107 2.73 18.11 8.06
CA LYS A 107 2.15 18.68 6.84
C LYS A 107 2.60 17.94 5.57
N SER A 108 3.86 17.54 5.49
CA SER A 108 4.40 16.81 4.33
C SER A 108 3.69 15.48 4.07
N LYS A 109 3.29 14.75 5.14
CA LYS A 109 2.54 13.49 5.03
C LYS A 109 1.09 13.74 4.60
N VAL A 110 0.47 14.78 5.15
CA VAL A 110 -0.88 15.22 4.77
C VAL A 110 -0.92 15.62 3.29
N ASP A 111 0.02 16.46 2.87
CA ASP A 111 0.10 16.94 1.48
C ASP A 111 0.38 15.80 0.50
N ALA A 112 1.23 14.84 0.86
CA ALA A 112 1.47 13.64 0.06
C ALA A 112 0.19 12.81 -0.13
N THR A 113 -0.59 12.62 0.94
CA THR A 113 -1.85 11.85 0.89
C THR A 113 -2.91 12.58 0.06
N ARG A 114 -3.04 13.92 0.20
CA ARG A 114 -3.88 14.76 -0.66
C ARG A 114 -3.47 14.71 -2.13
N GLY A 115 -2.16 14.70 -2.39
CA GLY A 115 -1.61 14.59 -3.74
C GLY A 115 -2.02 13.30 -4.46
N TYR A 116 -2.36 12.25 -3.73
CA TYR A 116 -2.96 11.03 -4.27
C TYR A 116 -4.48 11.08 -4.42
N GLY A 117 -5.12 12.21 -4.06
CA GLY A 117 -6.55 12.45 -4.31
C GLY A 117 -7.48 12.15 -3.14
N ALA A 118 -6.95 11.92 -1.93
CA ALA A 118 -7.79 11.68 -0.76
C ALA A 118 -8.27 12.98 -0.11
N GLU A 119 -9.50 12.95 0.40
CA GLU A 119 -9.99 13.89 1.39
C GLU A 119 -9.35 13.57 2.75
N ILE A 120 -8.90 14.60 3.46
CA ILE A 120 -8.30 14.46 4.79
C ILE A 120 -9.23 15.03 5.84
N VAL A 121 -9.55 14.21 6.82
CA VAL A 121 -10.30 14.61 8.03
C VAL A 121 -9.35 14.49 9.22
N THR A 122 -9.17 15.59 9.94
CA THR A 122 -8.35 15.61 11.16
C THR A 122 -9.18 15.31 12.39
N TYR A 123 -8.55 14.76 13.39
CA TYR A 123 -9.14 14.51 14.71
C TYR A 123 -8.11 14.77 15.82
N ASP A 124 -8.60 15.10 17.03
CA ASP A 124 -7.82 15.33 18.26
C ASP A 124 -7.20 14.03 18.81
#